data_097042ebfcef4c49d5394f15363cce57
#
_entry.id   097042ebfcef4c49d5394f15363cce57
#
_cell.length_a   1.000
_cell.length_b   1.000
_cell.length_c   1.000
_cell.angle_alpha   90.00
_cell.angle_beta   90.00
_cell.angle_gamma   90.00
#
_symmetry.space_group_name_H-M   'P 1'
#
loop_
_entity.id
_entity.type
_entity.pdbx_description
1 polymer ?
#
loop_
_entity_poly.entity_id
_entity_poly.type
_entity_poly.pdbx_seq_one_letter_code
_entity_poly.pdbx_strand_id
1 'polypeptide(L)'
;PYIITIYINKENKKNISFENYDSGYKIQDKDQDIDLESYLLKILPGQISMDQEEETIKCQAVILRTDLIRKMGRSKKIKMESIPYQLYKDEQYKSKLGDRAYEIMDQKRKKAVKETIGKVITYKGTLIEPYFHAVSVGMTLDASEWFGKKIPYLRQKESLSDIESKDYMSIKTISYQRMQIILEEHMKKKITIQQLQKNLRLLTVTKNGYVKQIKAVSYIISGEDFARWLQLASNNFYFEQYKGNLRIICLGKGNGLGLSQYGANQMAKQGKNYQKILKYYYPKTMIQKLYE
;
A
#
# COMPACT_ATOMS: atom_id res chain seq x y z
N PRO A 1 -47.71 -3.82 29.65
CA PRO A 1 -46.56 -3.17 29.08
C PRO A 1 -45.30 -3.83 29.61
N TYR A 2 -44.61 -4.56 28.74
CA TYR A 2 -43.33 -5.20 29.08
C TYR A 2 -42.21 -4.16 28.96
N ILE A 3 -41.55 -3.86 30.06
CA ILE A 3 -40.34 -3.06 30.11
C ILE A 3 -39.19 -3.99 29.69
N ILE A 4 -38.68 -3.81 28.47
CA ILE A 4 -37.45 -4.49 28.06
C ILE A 4 -36.29 -3.66 28.64
N THR A 5 -35.68 -4.16 29.69
CA THR A 5 -34.44 -3.62 30.24
C THR A 5 -33.30 -4.04 29.33
N ILE A 6 -32.86 -3.12 28.45
CA ILE A 6 -31.64 -3.32 27.63
C ILE A 6 -30.46 -3.17 28.59
N TYR A 7 -29.82 -4.29 28.95
CA TYR A 7 -28.50 -4.28 29.56
C TYR A 7 -27.49 -3.83 28.50
N ILE A 8 -27.15 -2.54 28.53
CA ILE A 8 -25.98 -2.03 27.82
C ILE A 8 -24.78 -2.49 28.63
N ASN A 9 -24.11 -3.54 28.18
CA ASN A 9 -22.77 -3.87 28.64
C ASN A 9 -21.86 -2.69 28.27
N LYS A 10 -21.67 -1.78 29.21
CA LYS A 10 -20.55 -0.83 29.16
C LYS A 10 -19.27 -1.64 29.39
N GLU A 11 -18.72 -2.23 28.33
CA GLU A 11 -17.31 -2.52 28.34
C GLU A 11 -16.58 -1.22 28.67
N ASN A 12 -15.85 -1.23 29.80
CA ASN A 12 -14.93 -0.16 30.17
C ASN A 12 -13.84 -0.05 29.09
N LYS A 13 -14.15 0.63 27.98
CA LYS A 13 -13.14 1.04 27.00
C LYS A 13 -12.26 2.07 27.70
N LYS A 14 -11.14 1.63 28.28
CA LYS A 14 -10.08 2.53 28.76
C LYS A 14 -9.86 3.58 27.69
N ASN A 15 -10.01 4.85 28.02
CA ASN A 15 -9.65 5.95 27.13
C ASN A 15 -8.13 5.92 26.98
N ILE A 16 -7.63 5.32 25.91
CA ILE A 16 -6.22 5.27 25.58
C ILE A 16 -5.87 6.63 25.01
N SER A 17 -5.04 7.38 25.71
CA SER A 17 -4.35 8.55 25.18
C SER A 17 -3.07 8.07 24.48
N PHE A 18 -2.92 8.35 23.19
CA PHE A 18 -1.71 8.00 22.44
C PHE A 18 -0.49 8.82 22.85
N GLU A 19 -0.67 9.92 23.57
CA GLU A 19 0.43 10.75 24.06
C GLU A 19 1.29 10.06 25.12
N ASN A 20 0.67 9.19 25.93
CA ASN A 20 1.33 8.46 27.02
C ASN A 20 1.31 6.93 26.82
N TYR A 21 1.00 6.47 25.60
CA TYR A 21 0.95 5.05 25.31
C TYR A 21 2.35 4.50 25.04
N ASP A 22 2.68 3.35 25.63
CA ASP A 22 3.95 2.66 25.42
C ASP A 22 3.71 1.22 24.93
N SER A 23 3.88 1.01 23.63
CA SER A 23 3.80 -0.31 23.01
C SER A 23 5.04 -1.18 23.27
N GLY A 24 6.11 -0.59 23.76
CA GLY A 24 7.45 -1.21 23.82
C GLY A 24 8.17 -1.23 22.47
N TYR A 25 7.62 -0.64 21.40
CA TYR A 25 8.23 -0.51 20.08
C TYR A 25 8.41 0.97 19.74
N LYS A 26 9.60 1.36 19.31
CA LYS A 26 9.97 2.77 19.13
C LYS A 26 10.51 3.08 17.74
N ILE A 27 10.10 4.23 17.24
CA ILE A 27 10.67 4.86 16.05
C ILE A 27 11.69 5.89 16.53
N GLN A 28 12.94 5.71 16.14
CA GLN A 28 14.03 6.61 16.54
C GLN A 28 14.05 7.82 15.59
N ASP A 29 13.76 8.99 16.13
CA ASP A 29 13.99 10.28 15.50
C ASP A 29 15.20 10.95 16.12
N LYS A 30 15.71 12.02 15.49
CA LYS A 30 16.93 12.72 15.93
C LYS A 30 16.85 13.18 17.38
N ASP A 31 15.68 13.68 17.80
CA ASP A 31 15.48 14.37 19.07
C ASP A 31 14.75 13.50 20.11
N GLN A 32 14.02 12.48 19.69
CA GLN A 32 13.23 11.65 20.60
C GLN A 32 12.77 10.33 19.96
N ASP A 33 12.54 9.32 20.81
CA ASP A 33 11.89 8.07 20.41
C ASP A 33 10.36 8.26 20.40
N ILE A 34 9.71 7.94 19.29
CA ILE A 34 8.26 8.01 19.12
C ILE A 34 7.68 6.60 19.29
N ASP A 35 6.62 6.47 20.09
CA ASP A 35 5.90 5.18 20.18
C ASP A 35 5.29 4.76 18.85
N LEU A 36 5.30 3.44 18.57
CA LEU A 36 4.81 2.86 17.32
C LEU A 36 3.36 3.23 17.02
N GLU A 37 2.46 3.18 18.02
CA GLU A 37 1.05 3.48 17.79
C GLU A 37 0.83 4.98 17.49
N SER A 38 1.56 5.85 18.17
CA SER A 38 1.59 7.29 17.88
C SER A 38 2.16 7.57 16.50
N TYR A 39 3.19 6.83 16.09
CA TYR A 39 3.77 6.97 14.76
C TYR A 39 2.81 6.48 13.65
N LEU A 40 2.04 5.41 13.90
CA LEU A 40 1.02 4.93 12.96
C LEU A 40 -0.02 6.01 12.65
N LEU A 41 -0.42 6.83 13.63
CA LEU A 41 -1.32 7.96 13.38
C LEU A 41 -0.73 8.95 12.37
N LYS A 42 0.58 9.13 12.37
CA LYS A 42 1.27 10.08 11.47
C LYS A 42 1.48 9.56 10.06
N ILE A 43 1.57 8.23 9.85
CA ILE A 43 1.81 7.65 8.52
C ILE A 43 0.56 7.13 7.84
N LEU A 44 -0.46 6.71 8.60
CA LEU A 44 -1.66 6.05 8.07
C LEU A 44 -2.37 6.88 6.96
N PRO A 45 -2.59 8.20 7.12
CA PRO A 45 -3.23 9.00 6.08
C PRO A 45 -2.42 9.13 4.79
N GLY A 46 -1.11 8.95 4.85
CA GLY A 46 -0.24 8.93 3.67
C GLY A 46 -0.29 7.63 2.88
N GLN A 47 -0.85 6.57 3.48
CA GLN A 47 -0.88 5.24 2.87
C GLN A 47 -2.27 4.82 2.38
N ILE A 48 -3.32 5.43 2.93
CA ILE A 48 -4.70 5.12 2.55
C ILE A 48 -5.57 6.37 2.67
N SER A 49 -6.54 6.53 1.77
CA SER A 49 -7.50 7.63 1.88
C SER A 49 -8.43 7.43 3.08
N MET A 50 -8.64 8.51 3.87
CA MET A 50 -9.45 8.46 5.09
C MET A 50 -10.97 8.56 4.80
N ASP A 51 -11.39 8.71 3.57
CA ASP A 51 -12.79 8.61 3.13
C ASP A 51 -13.29 7.17 2.97
N GLN A 52 -12.36 6.19 3.02
CA GLN A 52 -12.70 4.78 2.98
C GLN A 52 -13.42 4.31 4.26
N GLU A 53 -14.03 3.13 4.17
CA GLU A 53 -14.69 2.49 5.29
C GLU A 53 -13.72 2.22 6.46
N GLU A 54 -14.20 2.32 7.69
CA GLU A 54 -13.38 2.12 8.89
C GLU A 54 -12.64 0.77 8.90
N GLU A 55 -13.31 -0.28 8.46
CA GLU A 55 -12.72 -1.62 8.42
C GLU A 55 -11.54 -1.72 7.45
N THR A 56 -11.56 -0.94 6.37
CA THR A 56 -10.43 -0.84 5.45
C THR A 56 -9.26 -0.08 6.06
N ILE A 57 -9.54 1.00 6.78
CA ILE A 57 -8.52 1.77 7.49
C ILE A 57 -7.88 0.92 8.60
N LYS A 58 -8.68 0.08 9.31
CA LYS A 58 -8.17 -0.91 10.26
C LYS A 58 -7.25 -1.94 9.61
N CYS A 59 -7.60 -2.44 8.41
CA CYS A 59 -6.70 -3.32 7.65
C CYS A 59 -5.35 -2.66 7.43
N GLN A 60 -5.35 -1.40 6.98
CA GLN A 60 -4.10 -0.67 6.71
C GLN A 60 -3.28 -0.44 7.98
N ALA A 61 -3.92 -0.12 9.11
CA ALA A 61 -3.23 0.03 10.39
C ALA A 61 -2.53 -1.27 10.83
N VAL A 62 -3.21 -2.41 10.69
CA VAL A 62 -2.63 -3.74 11.01
C VAL A 62 -1.47 -4.09 10.05
N ILE A 63 -1.61 -3.79 8.75
CA ILE A 63 -0.57 -3.99 7.74
C ILE A 63 0.69 -3.18 8.08
N LEU A 64 0.54 -1.88 8.31
CA LEU A 64 1.68 -1.00 8.62
C LEU A 64 2.36 -1.40 9.91
N ARG A 65 1.60 -1.72 10.95
CA ARG A 65 2.15 -2.22 12.23
C ARG A 65 2.93 -3.51 12.03
N THR A 66 2.39 -4.45 11.27
CA THR A 66 3.06 -5.73 10.98
C THR A 66 4.39 -5.50 10.27
N ASP A 67 4.43 -4.64 9.26
CA ASP A 67 5.65 -4.35 8.51
C ASP A 67 6.70 -3.63 9.36
N LEU A 68 6.28 -2.63 10.15
CA LEU A 68 7.21 -1.90 11.03
C LEU A 68 7.82 -2.81 12.10
N ILE A 69 7.00 -3.60 12.81
CA ILE A 69 7.52 -4.53 13.84
C ILE A 69 8.42 -5.59 13.20
N ARG A 70 8.07 -6.10 12.02
CA ARG A 70 8.92 -7.03 11.27
C ARG A 70 10.29 -6.42 10.96
N LYS A 71 10.33 -5.16 10.51
CA LYS A 71 11.57 -4.43 10.21
C LYS A 71 12.38 -4.10 11.45
N MET A 72 11.74 -3.83 12.60
CA MET A 72 12.42 -3.61 13.87
C MET A 72 13.13 -4.88 14.40
N GLY A 73 12.59 -6.06 14.09
CA GLY A 73 13.13 -7.33 14.56
C GLY A 73 13.25 -7.40 16.09
N ARG A 74 14.35 -7.95 16.59
CA ARG A 74 14.58 -8.13 18.04
C ARG A 74 14.87 -6.82 18.77
N SER A 75 15.36 -5.80 18.08
CA SER A 75 15.70 -4.51 18.69
C SER A 75 14.50 -3.72 19.20
N LYS A 76 13.30 -4.03 18.66
CA LYS A 76 12.06 -3.27 18.88
C LYS A 76 12.18 -1.78 18.55
N LYS A 77 13.22 -1.41 17.80
CA LYS A 77 13.50 -0.03 17.39
C LYS A 77 13.87 0.02 15.92
N ILE A 78 13.51 1.12 15.25
CA ILE A 78 13.87 1.40 13.85
C ILE A 78 14.10 2.90 13.67
N LYS A 79 15.12 3.27 12.89
CA LYS A 79 15.36 4.67 12.54
C LYS A 79 14.27 5.17 11.58
N MET A 80 13.74 6.36 11.83
CA MET A 80 12.72 6.98 11.00
C MET A 80 13.15 7.09 9.53
N GLU A 81 14.41 7.42 9.28
CA GLU A 81 15.00 7.56 7.93
C GLU A 81 14.92 6.29 7.10
N SER A 82 14.87 5.11 7.74
CA SER A 82 14.79 3.81 7.06
C SER A 82 13.35 3.35 6.77
N ILE A 83 12.36 4.13 7.19
CA ILE A 83 10.95 3.83 6.98
C ILE A 83 10.48 4.45 5.66
N PRO A 84 9.99 3.67 4.68
CA PRO A 84 9.61 4.19 3.37
C PRO A 84 8.23 4.87 3.34
N TYR A 85 7.61 5.07 4.51
CA TYR A 85 6.29 5.65 4.61
C TYR A 85 6.35 7.16 4.81
N GLN A 86 5.63 7.90 3.98
CA GLN A 86 5.58 9.35 4.09
C GLN A 86 4.86 9.78 5.36
N LEU A 87 5.54 10.62 6.14
CA LEU A 87 4.93 11.29 7.29
C LEU A 87 3.88 12.29 6.83
N TYR A 88 2.79 12.30 7.55
CA TYR A 88 1.71 13.21 7.34
C TYR A 88 1.73 14.32 8.39
N LYS A 89 1.71 15.58 7.93
CA LYS A 89 1.67 16.76 8.81
C LYS A 89 0.22 17.21 8.98
N ASP A 90 -0.27 17.15 10.20
CA ASP A 90 -1.66 17.48 10.53
C ASP A 90 -2.06 18.88 10.06
N GLU A 91 -1.16 19.87 10.16
CA GLU A 91 -1.40 21.24 9.70
C GLU A 91 -1.64 21.32 8.18
N GLN A 92 -0.91 20.53 7.38
CA GLN A 92 -1.10 20.49 5.93
C GLN A 92 -2.46 19.88 5.54
N TYR A 93 -2.93 18.89 6.32
CA TYR A 93 -4.25 18.30 6.10
C TYR A 93 -5.35 19.24 6.53
N LYS A 94 -5.21 19.85 7.68
CA LYS A 94 -6.17 20.81 8.21
C LYS A 94 -6.35 21.98 7.25
N SER A 95 -5.26 22.53 6.72
CA SER A 95 -5.34 23.60 5.73
C SER A 95 -5.97 23.16 4.39
N LYS A 96 -5.77 21.90 3.99
CA LYS A 96 -6.29 21.38 2.72
C LYS A 96 -7.77 20.95 2.79
N LEU A 97 -8.20 20.39 3.90
CA LEU A 97 -9.53 19.80 4.07
C LEU A 97 -10.50 20.72 4.80
N GLY A 98 -10.00 21.68 5.58
CA GLY A 98 -10.76 22.48 6.55
C GLY A 98 -11.00 21.72 7.87
N ASP A 99 -11.32 22.45 8.92
CA ASP A 99 -11.38 21.94 10.30
C ASP A 99 -12.33 20.75 10.45
N ARG A 100 -13.56 20.86 9.95
CA ARG A 100 -14.58 19.81 10.10
C ARG A 100 -14.19 18.49 9.43
N ALA A 101 -13.71 18.55 8.20
CA ALA A 101 -13.31 17.35 7.47
C ALA A 101 -12.05 16.71 8.09
N TYR A 102 -11.13 17.56 8.58
CA TYR A 102 -9.97 17.09 9.32
C TYR A 102 -10.37 16.37 10.61
N GLU A 103 -11.29 16.90 11.41
CA GLU A 103 -11.77 16.27 12.65
C GLU A 103 -12.37 14.87 12.37
N ILE A 104 -13.22 14.75 11.36
CA ILE A 104 -13.80 13.45 10.96
C ILE A 104 -12.70 12.45 10.59
N MET A 105 -11.73 12.89 9.80
CA MET A 105 -10.59 12.08 9.40
C MET A 105 -9.74 11.66 10.61
N ASP A 106 -9.46 12.58 11.51
CA ASP A 106 -8.67 12.35 12.72
C ASP A 106 -9.34 11.35 13.65
N GLN A 107 -10.65 11.47 13.83
CA GLN A 107 -11.44 10.51 14.60
C GLN A 107 -11.38 9.10 13.98
N LYS A 108 -11.54 8.98 12.66
CA LYS A 108 -11.45 7.68 11.96
C LYS A 108 -10.07 7.03 12.13
N ARG A 109 -8.98 7.78 11.92
CA ARG A 109 -7.62 7.22 12.08
C ARG A 109 -7.33 6.80 13.51
N LYS A 110 -7.69 7.64 14.50
CA LYS A 110 -7.52 7.32 15.92
C LYS A 110 -8.32 6.08 16.31
N LYS A 111 -9.56 5.97 15.85
CA LYS A 111 -10.41 4.81 16.07
C LYS A 111 -9.81 3.54 15.46
N ALA A 112 -9.36 3.59 14.20
CA ALA A 112 -8.77 2.45 13.52
C ALA A 112 -7.51 1.95 14.23
N VAL A 113 -6.60 2.82 14.64
CA VAL A 113 -5.40 2.45 15.39
C VAL A 113 -5.78 1.90 16.75
N LYS A 114 -6.67 2.57 17.51
CA LYS A 114 -7.12 2.14 18.85
C LYS A 114 -7.75 0.75 18.86
N GLU A 115 -8.67 0.46 17.92
CA GLU A 115 -9.37 -0.81 17.87
C GLU A 115 -8.50 -1.97 17.34
N THR A 116 -7.35 -1.65 16.78
CA THR A 116 -6.37 -2.63 16.28
C THR A 116 -5.06 -2.64 17.05
N ILE A 117 -4.94 -1.95 18.19
CA ILE A 117 -3.71 -1.90 19.00
C ILE A 117 -3.11 -3.29 19.18
N GLY A 118 -1.80 -3.38 18.93
CA GLY A 118 -1.04 -4.61 19.08
C GLY A 118 -1.37 -5.71 18.06
N LYS A 119 -2.37 -5.53 17.18
CA LYS A 119 -2.75 -6.54 16.19
C LYS A 119 -1.79 -6.56 15.02
N VAL A 120 -1.28 -7.76 14.72
CA VAL A 120 -0.33 -8.03 13.62
C VAL A 120 -0.75 -9.28 12.85
N ILE A 121 -0.19 -9.46 11.66
CA ILE A 121 -0.45 -10.62 10.80
C ILE A 121 0.74 -11.56 10.86
N THR A 122 0.48 -12.82 11.16
CA THR A 122 1.51 -13.87 11.24
C THR A 122 1.18 -15.06 10.34
N TYR A 123 2.23 -15.72 9.87
CA TYR A 123 2.16 -17.03 9.23
C TYR A 123 3.07 -18.00 9.96
N LYS A 124 2.52 -19.10 10.49
CA LYS A 124 3.27 -20.07 11.32
C LYS A 124 4.06 -19.40 12.46
N GLY A 125 3.44 -18.43 13.15
CA GLY A 125 4.05 -17.72 14.29
C GLY A 125 5.05 -16.61 13.91
N THR A 126 5.39 -16.43 12.63
CA THR A 126 6.30 -15.39 12.16
C THR A 126 5.53 -14.26 11.48
N LEU A 127 5.94 -13.00 11.73
CA LEU A 127 5.37 -11.83 11.06
C LEU A 127 5.52 -11.93 9.55
N ILE A 128 4.44 -11.69 8.81
CA ILE A 128 4.48 -11.69 7.34
C ILE A 128 5.11 -10.42 6.80
N GLU A 129 5.49 -10.43 5.53
CA GLU A 129 5.75 -9.24 4.73
C GLU A 129 4.44 -8.83 4.04
N PRO A 130 3.73 -7.81 4.56
CA PRO A 130 2.37 -7.50 4.14
C PRO A 130 2.36 -6.48 3.00
N TYR A 131 2.44 -6.95 1.77
CA TYR A 131 2.30 -6.10 0.59
C TYR A 131 0.87 -5.59 0.44
N PHE A 132 0.72 -4.36 -0.03
CA PHE A 132 -0.56 -3.76 -0.39
C PHE A 132 -0.41 -2.82 -1.60
N HIS A 133 -1.51 -2.51 -2.23
CA HIS A 133 -1.58 -1.60 -3.37
C HIS A 133 -2.96 -0.93 -3.43
N ALA A 134 -3.08 0.15 -4.17
CA ALA A 134 -4.33 0.92 -4.21
C ALA A 134 -5.43 0.21 -5.00
N VAL A 135 -5.13 -0.25 -6.23
CA VAL A 135 -6.10 -0.86 -7.16
C VAL A 135 -5.42 -1.97 -7.96
N SER A 136 -5.98 -3.17 -7.95
CA SER A 136 -5.50 -4.29 -8.77
C SER A 136 -6.06 -4.24 -10.20
N VAL A 137 -5.65 -5.19 -11.02
CA VAL A 137 -6.19 -5.37 -12.39
C VAL A 137 -7.40 -6.32 -12.43
N GLY A 138 -8.21 -6.36 -11.36
CA GLY A 138 -9.29 -7.32 -11.16
C GLY A 138 -8.84 -8.58 -10.43
N MET A 139 -7.53 -8.77 -10.28
CA MET A 139 -6.88 -9.84 -9.54
C MET A 139 -5.57 -9.35 -8.95
N THR A 140 -5.24 -9.81 -7.72
CA THR A 140 -3.91 -9.53 -7.15
C THR A 140 -2.85 -10.43 -7.79
N LEU A 141 -1.59 -10.01 -7.70
CA LEU A 141 -0.45 -10.74 -8.25
C LEU A 141 -0.05 -11.90 -7.33
N ASP A 142 0.22 -13.08 -7.91
CA ASP A 142 0.81 -14.20 -7.18
C ASP A 142 2.32 -13.96 -6.98
N ALA A 143 2.78 -14.12 -5.76
CA ALA A 143 4.20 -13.94 -5.43
C ALA A 143 5.13 -14.86 -6.22
N SER A 144 4.66 -16.05 -6.64
CA SER A 144 5.49 -16.96 -7.43
C SER A 144 5.76 -16.43 -8.85
N GLU A 145 4.84 -15.65 -9.42
CA GLU A 145 5.08 -15.03 -10.72
C GLU A 145 6.07 -13.86 -10.61
N TRP A 146 6.05 -13.16 -9.48
CA TRP A 146 6.92 -11.99 -9.26
C TRP A 146 8.31 -12.39 -8.76
N PHE A 147 8.37 -13.12 -7.64
CA PHE A 147 9.62 -13.49 -6.96
C PHE A 147 10.23 -14.82 -7.42
N GLY A 148 9.54 -15.60 -8.27
CA GLY A 148 9.98 -16.94 -8.68
C GLY A 148 9.84 -18.00 -7.57
N LYS A 149 9.29 -17.66 -6.41
CA LYS A 149 9.08 -18.56 -5.27
C LYS A 149 7.67 -18.44 -4.70
N LYS A 150 7.09 -19.57 -4.27
CA LYS A 150 5.77 -19.60 -3.63
C LYS A 150 5.84 -19.00 -2.23
N ILE A 151 5.04 -17.96 -1.98
CA ILE A 151 4.80 -17.41 -0.66
C ILE A 151 3.35 -17.74 -0.27
N PRO A 152 3.13 -18.60 0.76
CA PRO A 152 1.81 -19.20 1.01
C PRO A 152 0.69 -18.20 1.30
N TYR A 153 1.02 -17.01 1.78
CA TYR A 153 0.08 -15.93 2.11
C TYR A 153 0.03 -14.79 1.07
N LEU A 154 0.86 -14.83 0.02
CA LEU A 154 0.83 -13.88 -1.10
C LEU A 154 0.42 -14.61 -2.38
N ARG A 155 -0.84 -15.00 -2.42
CA ARG A 155 -1.45 -15.71 -3.54
C ARG A 155 -2.35 -14.78 -4.32
N GLN A 156 -2.50 -15.07 -5.59
CA GLN A 156 -3.51 -14.40 -6.41
C GLN A 156 -4.89 -14.48 -5.76
N LYS A 157 -5.60 -13.35 -5.72
CA LYS A 157 -6.96 -13.21 -5.22
C LYS A 157 -7.79 -12.41 -6.21
N GLU A 158 -9.04 -12.81 -6.38
CA GLU A 158 -10.00 -12.03 -7.15
C GLU A 158 -10.28 -10.70 -6.43
N SER A 159 -10.35 -9.64 -7.20
CA SER A 159 -10.69 -8.29 -6.74
C SER A 159 -11.40 -7.57 -7.89
N LEU A 160 -12.45 -8.20 -8.44
CA LEU A 160 -13.13 -7.75 -9.66
C LEU A 160 -13.70 -6.34 -9.53
N SER A 161 -14.13 -5.95 -8.34
CA SER A 161 -14.60 -4.59 -8.06
C SER A 161 -13.56 -3.51 -8.38
N ASP A 162 -12.26 -3.84 -8.39
CA ASP A 162 -11.18 -2.89 -8.68
C ASP A 162 -11.32 -2.29 -10.09
N ILE A 163 -11.94 -3.01 -11.02
CA ILE A 163 -12.17 -2.55 -12.41
C ILE A 163 -13.09 -1.31 -12.44
N GLU A 164 -13.96 -1.14 -11.45
CA GLU A 164 -14.87 0.01 -11.33
C GLU A 164 -14.21 1.25 -10.73
N SER A 165 -12.96 1.11 -10.27
CA SER A 165 -12.21 2.23 -9.69
C SER A 165 -11.90 3.29 -10.75
N LYS A 166 -12.09 4.56 -10.40
CA LYS A 166 -11.60 5.68 -11.24
C LYS A 166 -10.09 5.66 -11.49
N ASP A 167 -9.35 4.99 -10.60
CA ASP A 167 -7.90 4.82 -10.69
C ASP A 167 -7.49 3.50 -11.39
N TYR A 168 -8.45 2.76 -11.97
CA TYR A 168 -8.19 1.48 -12.64
C TYR A 168 -7.31 1.63 -13.89
N MET A 169 -7.50 2.70 -14.65
CA MET A 169 -6.72 2.95 -15.86
C MET A 169 -6.16 4.36 -15.87
N SER A 170 -4.92 4.48 -16.22
CA SER A 170 -4.28 5.78 -16.47
C SER A 170 -3.46 5.75 -17.75
N ILE A 171 -3.41 6.89 -18.45
CA ILE A 171 -2.69 7.04 -19.70
C ILE A 171 -1.66 8.16 -19.56
N LYS A 172 -0.41 7.86 -19.93
CA LYS A 172 0.66 8.85 -20.00
C LYS A 172 1.23 8.89 -21.40
N THR A 173 1.24 10.07 -22.00
CA THR A 173 1.94 10.29 -23.28
C THR A 173 3.25 11.01 -22.99
N ILE A 174 4.35 10.49 -23.54
CA ILE A 174 5.71 11.06 -23.37
C ILE A 174 6.43 11.10 -24.72
N SER A 175 7.14 12.18 -25.00
CA SER A 175 7.98 12.25 -26.19
C SER A 175 9.21 11.34 -26.04
N TYR A 176 9.69 10.77 -27.15
CA TYR A 176 10.91 9.97 -27.12
C TYR A 176 12.12 10.76 -26.62
N GLN A 177 12.17 12.07 -26.90
CA GLN A 177 13.23 12.95 -26.40
C GLN A 177 13.21 13.02 -24.87
N ARG A 178 12.03 13.24 -24.25
CA ARG A 178 11.91 13.28 -22.79
C ARG A 178 12.22 11.93 -22.16
N MET A 179 11.78 10.84 -22.79
CA MET A 179 12.10 9.48 -22.35
C MET A 179 13.61 9.22 -22.42
N GLN A 180 14.27 9.60 -23.51
CA GLN A 180 15.72 9.48 -23.66
C GLN A 180 16.44 10.14 -22.48
N ILE A 181 16.10 11.39 -22.15
CA ILE A 181 16.72 12.14 -21.06
C ILE A 181 16.57 11.37 -19.74
N ILE A 182 15.34 10.91 -19.42
CA ILE A 182 15.08 10.17 -18.18
C ILE A 182 15.88 8.86 -18.13
N LEU A 183 15.88 8.10 -19.20
CA LEU A 183 16.60 6.82 -19.23
C LEU A 183 18.13 7.01 -19.16
N GLU A 184 18.69 8.00 -19.86
CA GLU A 184 20.11 8.33 -19.78
C GLU A 184 20.52 8.76 -18.38
N GLU A 185 19.68 9.57 -17.71
CA GLU A 185 19.92 10.02 -16.35
C GLU A 185 20.03 8.86 -15.35
N HIS A 186 19.11 7.91 -15.43
CA HIS A 186 19.06 6.78 -14.49
C HIS A 186 20.03 5.65 -14.86
N MET A 187 20.17 5.34 -16.15
CA MET A 187 21.06 4.28 -16.62
C MET A 187 22.52 4.68 -16.70
N LYS A 188 22.81 6.00 -16.69
CA LYS A 188 24.15 6.56 -16.94
C LYS A 188 24.74 6.09 -18.28
N LYS A 189 23.91 5.95 -19.30
CA LYS A 189 24.27 5.46 -20.64
C LYS A 189 23.66 6.34 -21.72
N LYS A 190 24.43 6.61 -22.77
CA LYS A 190 23.94 7.34 -23.92
C LYS A 190 23.14 6.43 -24.86
N ILE A 191 22.00 6.91 -25.30
CA ILE A 191 21.09 6.21 -26.23
C ILE A 191 20.52 7.24 -27.21
N THR A 192 20.15 6.83 -28.44
CA THR A 192 19.51 7.71 -29.39
C THR A 192 18.02 7.50 -29.46
N ILE A 193 17.28 8.54 -29.91
CA ILE A 193 15.82 8.43 -30.11
C ILE A 193 15.48 7.31 -31.08
N GLN A 194 16.21 7.20 -32.20
CA GLN A 194 16.01 6.18 -33.23
C GLN A 194 16.20 4.76 -32.64
N GLN A 195 17.22 4.58 -31.80
CA GLN A 195 17.43 3.31 -31.07
C GLN A 195 16.28 2.98 -30.13
N LEU A 196 15.75 3.97 -29.40
CA LEU A 196 14.59 3.79 -28.52
C LEU A 196 13.35 3.40 -29.32
N GLN A 197 13.04 4.13 -30.37
CA GLN A 197 11.88 3.86 -31.22
C GLN A 197 11.90 2.43 -31.78
N LYS A 198 13.08 1.95 -32.16
CA LYS A 198 13.26 0.63 -32.78
C LYS A 198 13.32 -0.52 -31.76
N ASN A 199 13.88 -0.27 -30.57
CA ASN A 199 14.29 -1.35 -29.66
C ASN A 199 13.67 -1.27 -28.26
N LEU A 200 12.69 -0.39 -28.03
CA LEU A 200 11.94 -0.39 -26.76
C LEU A 200 10.84 -1.45 -26.83
N ARG A 201 10.89 -2.44 -25.93
CA ARG A 201 9.88 -3.50 -25.88
C ARG A 201 9.81 -4.16 -24.51
N LEU A 202 8.65 -4.69 -24.16
CA LEU A 202 8.47 -5.56 -23.00
C LEU A 202 9.16 -6.90 -23.26
N LEU A 203 9.92 -7.42 -22.28
CA LEU A 203 10.60 -8.72 -22.39
C LEU A 203 9.88 -9.80 -21.59
N THR A 204 9.59 -9.51 -20.34
CA THR A 204 8.98 -10.48 -19.42
C THR A 204 7.80 -9.83 -18.71
N VAL A 205 6.64 -10.44 -18.83
CA VAL A 205 5.39 -9.99 -18.28
C VAL A 205 4.73 -11.16 -17.54
N THR A 206 4.10 -10.91 -16.40
CA THR A 206 3.32 -11.93 -15.68
C THR A 206 2.02 -12.25 -16.43
N LYS A 207 1.33 -13.31 -16.06
CA LYS A 207 0.05 -13.69 -16.66
C LYS A 207 -0.99 -12.56 -16.58
N ASN A 208 -0.94 -11.76 -15.52
CA ASN A 208 -1.87 -10.66 -15.31
C ASN A 208 -1.35 -9.31 -15.84
N GLY A 209 -0.29 -9.30 -16.66
CA GLY A 209 0.18 -8.09 -17.33
C GLY A 209 1.19 -7.25 -16.56
N TYR A 210 1.66 -7.67 -15.37
CA TYR A 210 2.71 -6.93 -14.66
C TYR A 210 4.06 -7.12 -15.33
N VAL A 211 4.71 -6.01 -15.66
CA VAL A 211 5.97 -6.00 -16.40
C VAL A 211 7.14 -6.26 -15.46
N LYS A 212 7.87 -7.33 -15.71
CA LYS A 212 9.09 -7.67 -14.95
C LYS A 212 10.34 -7.07 -15.57
N GLN A 213 10.43 -7.13 -16.90
CA GLN A 213 11.61 -6.67 -17.61
C GLN A 213 11.24 -5.99 -18.93
N ILE A 214 11.99 -4.96 -19.24
CA ILE A 214 11.90 -4.16 -20.47
C ILE A 214 13.27 -4.16 -21.12
N LYS A 215 13.29 -4.26 -22.45
CA LYS A 215 14.47 -3.96 -23.23
C LYS A 215 14.38 -2.50 -23.70
N ALA A 216 15.34 -1.68 -23.30
CA ALA A 216 15.55 -0.34 -23.83
C ALA A 216 16.90 -0.34 -24.56
N VAL A 217 16.86 -0.34 -25.89
CA VAL A 217 18.03 -0.49 -26.78
C VAL A 217 18.73 -1.83 -26.55
N SER A 218 19.93 -1.86 -25.96
CA SER A 218 20.67 -3.07 -25.57
C SER A 218 20.56 -3.39 -24.07
N TYR A 219 19.90 -2.54 -23.28
CA TYR A 219 19.84 -2.66 -21.82
C TYR A 219 18.54 -3.32 -21.37
N ILE A 220 18.64 -4.09 -20.28
CA ILE A 220 17.49 -4.67 -19.61
C ILE A 220 17.24 -3.85 -18.35
N ILE A 221 16.02 -3.35 -18.19
CA ILE A 221 15.55 -2.54 -17.08
C ILE A 221 14.45 -3.33 -16.38
N SER A 222 14.38 -3.27 -15.03
CA SER A 222 13.23 -3.81 -14.33
C SER A 222 11.97 -3.01 -14.65
N GLY A 223 10.81 -3.69 -14.68
CA GLY A 223 9.52 -3.00 -14.88
C GLY A 223 9.23 -1.99 -13.77
N GLU A 224 9.65 -2.31 -12.53
CA GLU A 224 9.50 -1.40 -11.37
C GLU A 224 10.35 -0.13 -11.53
N ASP A 225 11.61 -0.25 -11.93
CA ASP A 225 12.47 0.90 -12.16
C ASP A 225 11.93 1.78 -13.28
N PHE A 226 11.54 1.17 -14.39
CA PHE A 226 10.95 1.90 -15.52
C PHE A 226 9.68 2.65 -15.10
N ALA A 227 8.77 1.98 -14.36
CA ALA A 227 7.56 2.60 -13.85
C ALA A 227 7.87 3.76 -12.88
N ARG A 228 8.84 3.58 -11.99
CA ARG A 228 9.27 4.60 -11.04
C ARG A 228 9.90 5.81 -11.73
N TRP A 229 10.82 5.59 -12.65
CA TRP A 229 11.51 6.67 -13.39
C TRP A 229 10.53 7.50 -14.23
N LEU A 230 9.56 6.85 -14.82
CA LEU A 230 8.52 7.51 -15.60
C LEU A 230 7.31 7.93 -14.77
N GLN A 231 7.31 7.71 -13.44
CA GLN A 231 6.20 8.02 -12.54
C GLN A 231 4.86 7.46 -13.04
N LEU A 232 4.87 6.18 -13.40
CA LEU A 232 3.67 5.46 -13.81
C LEU A 232 2.85 5.05 -12.58
N ALA A 233 1.53 4.95 -12.74
CA ALA A 233 0.64 4.58 -11.65
C ALA A 233 0.81 3.12 -11.19
N SER A 234 1.24 2.25 -12.11
CA SER A 234 1.41 0.81 -11.89
C SER A 234 2.58 0.28 -12.71
N ASN A 235 3.13 -0.86 -12.29
CA ASN A 235 4.01 -1.67 -13.13
C ASN A 235 3.26 -2.70 -14.00
N ASN A 236 1.93 -2.62 -14.03
CA ASN A 236 1.12 -3.26 -15.06
C ASN A 236 0.85 -2.23 -16.15
N PHE A 237 1.57 -2.31 -17.24
CA PHE A 237 1.42 -1.38 -18.33
C PHE A 237 1.82 -2.01 -19.68
N TYR A 238 1.31 -1.41 -20.73
CA TYR A 238 1.77 -1.60 -22.10
C TYR A 238 1.93 -0.24 -22.76
N PHE A 239 2.60 -0.20 -23.90
CA PHE A 239 2.81 1.03 -24.62
C PHE A 239 2.68 0.85 -26.13
N GLU A 240 2.34 1.92 -26.79
CA GLU A 240 2.17 2.02 -28.23
C GLU A 240 2.75 3.32 -28.77
N GLN A 241 3.08 3.35 -30.05
CA GLN A 241 3.42 4.58 -30.72
C GLN A 241 2.15 5.38 -31.02
N TYR A 242 2.15 6.66 -30.70
CA TYR A 242 1.02 7.55 -30.89
C TYR A 242 1.46 8.95 -31.27
N LYS A 243 1.16 9.36 -32.51
CA LYS A 243 1.48 10.71 -33.03
C LYS A 243 2.93 11.15 -32.78
N GLY A 244 3.88 10.26 -33.08
CA GLY A 244 5.31 10.52 -32.88
C GLY A 244 5.81 10.47 -31.43
N ASN A 245 4.94 10.15 -30.48
CA ASN A 245 5.25 9.95 -29.06
C ASN A 245 5.04 8.50 -28.64
N LEU A 246 5.41 8.17 -27.43
CA LEU A 246 5.02 6.92 -26.77
C LEU A 246 3.81 7.17 -25.88
N ARG A 247 2.75 6.39 -26.06
CA ARG A 247 1.60 6.33 -25.15
C ARG A 247 1.75 5.12 -24.27
N ILE A 248 1.71 5.30 -22.97
CA ILE A 248 1.80 4.25 -21.94
C ILE A 248 0.45 4.16 -21.27
N ILE A 249 -0.16 2.98 -21.32
CA ILE A 249 -1.43 2.67 -20.68
C ILE A 249 -1.13 1.80 -19.47
N CYS A 250 -1.46 2.28 -18.26
CA CYS A 250 -1.31 1.56 -17.02
C CYS A 250 -2.68 1.03 -16.56
N LEU A 251 -2.70 -0.22 -16.10
CA LEU A 251 -3.86 -0.82 -15.44
C LEU A 251 -3.56 -1.02 -13.95
N GLY A 252 -4.55 -0.74 -13.11
CA GLY A 252 -4.40 -0.71 -11.67
C GLY A 252 -3.53 0.45 -11.16
N LYS A 253 -3.28 0.45 -9.83
CA LYS A 253 -2.43 1.44 -9.17
C LYS A 253 -1.62 0.76 -8.07
N GLY A 254 -0.30 0.68 -8.27
CA GLY A 254 0.64 0.00 -7.40
C GLY A 254 1.21 -1.29 -7.98
N ASN A 255 1.76 -2.16 -7.11
CA ASN A 255 2.50 -3.36 -7.51
C ASN A 255 1.66 -4.64 -7.67
N GLY A 256 0.38 -4.59 -7.30
CA GLY A 256 -0.55 -5.71 -7.40
C GLY A 256 -0.42 -6.81 -6.35
N LEU A 257 0.59 -6.80 -5.48
CA LEU A 257 0.80 -7.82 -4.46
C LEU A 257 -0.06 -7.57 -3.20
N GLY A 258 -0.51 -8.63 -2.57
CA GLY A 258 -1.19 -8.60 -1.27
C GLY A 258 -2.57 -7.94 -1.31
N LEU A 259 -2.85 -6.98 -0.42
CA LEU A 259 -4.18 -6.38 -0.29
C LEU A 259 -4.42 -5.27 -1.31
N SER A 260 -5.53 -5.35 -2.06
CA SER A 260 -6.06 -4.21 -2.80
C SER A 260 -6.88 -3.33 -1.85
N GLN A 261 -6.51 -2.05 -1.73
CA GLN A 261 -7.24 -1.10 -0.88
C GLN A 261 -8.67 -0.84 -1.40
N TYR A 262 -8.83 -0.72 -2.71
CA TYR A 262 -10.16 -0.53 -3.30
C TYR A 262 -11.04 -1.77 -3.09
N GLY A 263 -10.53 -2.96 -3.41
CA GLY A 263 -11.25 -4.21 -3.19
C GLY A 263 -11.59 -4.45 -1.72
N ALA A 264 -10.65 -4.17 -0.81
CA ALA A 264 -10.89 -4.21 0.63
C ALA A 264 -12.03 -3.27 1.05
N ASN A 265 -12.08 -2.06 0.45
CA ASN A 265 -13.14 -1.09 0.73
C ASN A 265 -14.51 -1.56 0.23
N GLN A 266 -14.57 -2.21 -0.93
CA GLN A 266 -15.84 -2.82 -1.40
C GLN A 266 -16.28 -3.97 -0.49
N MET A 267 -15.35 -4.79 0.00
CA MET A 267 -15.66 -5.82 1.00
C MET A 267 -16.17 -5.22 2.31
N ALA A 268 -15.61 -4.11 2.77
CA ALA A 268 -16.04 -3.40 3.97
C ALA A 268 -17.47 -2.84 3.79
N LYS A 269 -17.77 -2.22 2.65
CA LYS A 269 -19.12 -1.77 2.28
C LYS A 269 -20.16 -2.92 2.27
N GLN A 270 -19.72 -4.14 1.99
CA GLN A 270 -20.54 -5.36 2.07
C GLN A 270 -20.62 -5.93 3.50
N GLY A 271 -20.16 -5.21 4.52
CA GLY A 271 -20.23 -5.61 5.93
C GLY A 271 -19.14 -6.61 6.37
N LYS A 272 -18.06 -6.77 5.59
CA LYS A 272 -16.91 -7.57 6.03
C LYS A 272 -16.05 -6.77 7.01
N ASN A 273 -15.74 -7.33 8.17
CA ASN A 273 -14.81 -6.72 9.12
C ASN A 273 -13.34 -6.87 8.65
N TYR A 274 -12.44 -6.09 9.22
CA TYR A 274 -11.01 -6.07 8.85
C TYR A 274 -10.35 -7.45 8.96
N GLN A 275 -10.76 -8.29 9.92
CA GLN A 275 -10.19 -9.63 10.08
C GLN A 275 -10.54 -10.55 8.91
N LYS A 276 -11.80 -10.50 8.44
CA LYS A 276 -12.23 -11.26 7.25
C LYS A 276 -11.54 -10.74 5.99
N ILE A 277 -11.40 -9.43 5.86
CA ILE A 277 -10.72 -8.80 4.72
C ILE A 277 -9.24 -9.19 4.68
N LEU A 278 -8.51 -9.04 5.79
CA LEU A 278 -7.10 -9.44 5.89
C LEU A 278 -6.90 -10.92 5.60
N LYS A 279 -7.77 -11.79 6.14
CA LYS A 279 -7.71 -13.23 5.90
C LYS A 279 -7.98 -13.61 4.44
N TYR A 280 -8.79 -12.83 3.73
CA TYR A 280 -9.02 -13.01 2.30
C TYR A 280 -7.76 -12.73 1.48
N TYR A 281 -7.14 -11.57 1.68
CA TYR A 281 -5.96 -11.16 0.91
C TYR A 281 -4.66 -11.86 1.35
N TYR A 282 -4.57 -12.26 2.62
CA TYR A 282 -3.44 -13.02 3.17
C TYR A 282 -3.91 -14.38 3.70
N PRO A 283 -4.19 -15.34 2.79
CA PRO A 283 -4.66 -16.67 3.19
C PRO A 283 -3.62 -17.39 4.07
N LYS A 284 -4.10 -18.32 4.92
CA LYS A 284 -3.28 -19.12 5.83
C LYS A 284 -2.56 -18.31 6.93
N THR A 285 -2.92 -17.05 7.11
CA THR A 285 -2.38 -16.22 8.19
C THR A 285 -3.31 -16.16 9.40
N MET A 286 -2.77 -15.69 10.50
CA MET A 286 -3.50 -15.40 11.74
C MET A 286 -3.26 -13.94 12.13
N ILE A 287 -4.29 -13.33 12.74
CA ILE A 287 -4.15 -12.02 13.38
C ILE A 287 -3.90 -12.29 14.86
N GLN A 288 -2.75 -11.87 15.35
CA GLN A 288 -2.33 -12.01 16.75
C GLN A 288 -2.21 -10.64 17.41
N LYS A 289 -2.42 -10.60 18.72
CA LYS A 289 -2.15 -9.43 19.55
C LYS A 289 -0.80 -9.62 20.25
N LEU A 290 0.16 -8.73 20.02
CA LEU A 290 1.51 -8.81 20.59
C LEU A 290 1.64 -8.06 21.91
N TYR A 291 0.85 -6.99 22.11
CA TYR A 291 0.82 -6.16 23.32
C TYR A 291 -0.57 -5.57 23.52
N GLU A 292 -0.83 -5.05 24.73
CA GLU A 292 -2.14 -4.48 25.13
C GLU A 292 -2.17 -2.97 25.05
#